data_145bcdff701f349a1a17a90903691eff
#
_entry.id   145bcdff701f349a1a17a90903691eff
#
_cell.length_a   1.000
_cell.length_b   1.000
_cell.length_c   1.000
_cell.angle_alpha   90.00
_cell.angle_beta   90.00
_cell.angle_gamma   90.00
#
_symmetry.space_group_name_H-M   'P 1'
#
loop_
_entity.id
_entity.type
_entity.pdbx_description
1 polymer ?
#
loop_
_entity_poly.entity_id
_entity_poly.type
_entity_poly.pdbx_seq_one_letter_code
_entity_poly.pdbx_strand_id
1 'polypeptide(L)'
;MSKSLPSRAENYSEWYNELVKRADLAENSAVRGCMIIKPYGYSIWEKMQRALDDMFKETGHTNAYFPLFIPKSFLSKEASHVEGFAKECAVVTHYRLKNDPNGGGVIVDPDAKLEEELIVRPTSETVIWSSYKNWIQSYRDLPLLINQWANVVRWEMRTRLFLRTAEFLWQEGHTAHATKKEAIAETEQMLEVYAEFAENFMAMPVLKGIKTANERFAGAEETYCIEALMQDGKALQAGTSHFLGQNFAKAFDVKFLSKENQLDYVWGTSWGVSTRLMGALIMAHSDDQGLVLPPKLAPIQVVIVPIYKGDEQLNLIKDKIDPLVKALKKQGVSVKFDTSENQSPGFKFAEYELKGVPIRLAIGGRDIENGTIELARRDTREKTSMPFDGIEQVVIDTLQDIQEKIYAKAFAFRESNTHEVNTWEEFQTKIEEGGFISAHWDGTSETEEKIKELTKATIRCIPLGVKKETGKCVLTGSTSEHRVIFARAY
;
A
#
# COMPACT_ATOMS: atom_id res chain seq x y z
N MET A 1 -16.82 -0.17 -29.52
CA MET A 1 -15.58 -0.99 -29.40
C MET A 1 -14.74 -0.33 -28.31
N SER A 2 -14.51 -0.98 -27.19
CA SER A 2 -13.57 -0.45 -26.20
C SER A 2 -12.16 -0.52 -26.82
N LYS A 3 -11.48 0.61 -26.92
CA LYS A 3 -10.06 0.60 -27.30
C LYS A 3 -9.32 -0.33 -26.34
N SER A 4 -8.39 -1.16 -26.82
CA SER A 4 -7.48 -1.95 -25.97
C SER A 4 -6.75 -1.05 -24.97
N LEU A 5 -6.29 -1.59 -23.84
CA LEU A 5 -5.36 -0.87 -22.98
C LEU A 5 -4.09 -0.53 -23.77
N PRO A 6 -3.43 0.60 -23.48
CA PRO A 6 -2.07 0.84 -23.95
C PRO A 6 -1.15 -0.31 -23.54
N SER A 7 -0.13 -0.61 -24.35
CA SER A 7 0.87 -1.60 -23.97
C SER A 7 1.79 -1.03 -22.87
N ARG A 8 2.12 -1.86 -21.87
CA ARG A 8 3.11 -1.51 -20.84
C ARG A 8 4.48 -1.19 -21.43
N ALA A 9 4.86 -1.90 -22.49
CA ALA A 9 6.13 -1.71 -23.16
C ALA A 9 6.23 -0.38 -23.91
N GLU A 10 5.11 0.14 -24.42
CA GLU A 10 5.09 1.41 -25.16
C GLU A 10 4.96 2.62 -24.24
N ASN A 11 4.05 2.55 -23.26
CA ASN A 11 3.82 3.64 -22.31
C ASN A 11 3.26 3.11 -20.97
N TYR A 12 4.16 2.74 -20.06
CA TYR A 12 3.81 2.19 -18.76
C TYR A 12 2.95 3.14 -17.92
N SER A 13 3.22 4.46 -18.00
CA SER A 13 2.46 5.47 -17.26
C SER A 13 1.02 5.60 -17.74
N GLU A 14 0.81 5.61 -19.04
CA GLU A 14 -0.52 5.69 -19.66
C GLU A 14 -1.30 4.38 -19.41
N TRP A 15 -0.64 3.22 -19.57
CA TRP A 15 -1.21 1.92 -19.23
C TRP A 15 -1.75 1.91 -17.80
N TYR A 16 -0.96 2.35 -16.83
CA TYR A 16 -1.36 2.38 -15.43
C TYR A 16 -2.62 3.26 -15.21
N ASN A 17 -2.60 4.48 -15.74
CA ASN A 17 -3.70 5.43 -15.57
C ASN A 17 -5.00 4.92 -16.23
N GLU A 18 -4.89 4.38 -17.44
CA GLU A 18 -6.04 3.81 -18.15
C GLU A 18 -6.57 2.54 -17.46
N LEU A 19 -5.69 1.69 -16.93
CA LEU A 19 -6.09 0.50 -16.19
C LEU A 19 -6.86 0.86 -14.92
N VAL A 20 -6.34 1.80 -14.10
CA VAL A 20 -7.03 2.28 -12.89
C VAL A 20 -8.45 2.76 -13.20
N LYS A 21 -8.58 3.51 -14.29
CA LYS A 21 -9.86 4.09 -14.73
C LYS A 21 -10.85 3.05 -15.24
N ARG A 22 -10.39 2.18 -16.16
CA ARG A 22 -11.25 1.20 -16.84
C ARG A 22 -11.64 0.03 -15.95
N ALA A 23 -10.79 -0.36 -15.00
CA ALA A 23 -11.11 -1.38 -14.02
C ALA A 23 -11.99 -0.88 -12.86
N ASP A 24 -12.52 0.36 -12.95
CA ASP A 24 -13.36 0.99 -11.95
C ASP A 24 -12.71 1.09 -10.56
N LEU A 25 -11.41 1.41 -10.50
CA LEU A 25 -10.71 1.52 -9.23
C LEU A 25 -10.77 2.92 -8.63
N ALA A 26 -10.45 3.94 -9.42
CA ALA A 26 -10.44 5.32 -8.98
C ALA A 26 -10.52 6.30 -10.15
N GLU A 27 -10.89 7.55 -9.84
CA GLU A 27 -10.88 8.67 -10.76
C GLU A 27 -10.47 9.96 -10.05
N ASN A 28 -10.13 10.99 -10.81
CA ASN A 28 -9.84 12.31 -10.26
C ASN A 28 -11.12 12.97 -9.76
N SER A 29 -11.06 13.60 -8.59
CA SER A 29 -12.15 14.44 -8.10
C SER A 29 -12.12 15.84 -8.71
N ALA A 30 -13.12 16.66 -8.36
CA ALA A 30 -13.13 18.09 -8.69
C ALA A 30 -11.99 18.88 -8.02
N VAL A 31 -11.44 18.37 -6.91
CA VAL A 31 -10.29 18.95 -6.21
C VAL A 31 -9.02 18.33 -6.77
N ARG A 32 -8.17 19.17 -7.35
CA ARG A 32 -6.90 18.72 -7.92
C ARG A 32 -6.07 17.94 -6.91
N GLY A 33 -5.65 16.75 -7.29
CA GLY A 33 -4.82 15.89 -6.46
C GLY A 33 -5.57 15.00 -5.49
N CYS A 34 -6.86 15.20 -5.30
CA CYS A 34 -7.71 14.29 -4.55
C CYS A 34 -8.38 13.28 -5.49
N MET A 35 -8.43 12.02 -5.09
CA MET A 35 -9.06 10.96 -5.88
C MET A 35 -10.39 10.52 -5.28
N ILE A 36 -11.28 10.05 -6.15
CA ILE A 36 -12.43 9.27 -5.76
C ILE A 36 -12.07 7.81 -5.93
N ILE A 37 -12.06 7.04 -4.84
CA ILE A 37 -11.90 5.59 -4.92
C ILE A 37 -13.29 5.00 -5.17
N LYS A 38 -13.45 4.34 -6.33
CA LYS A 38 -14.73 3.77 -6.76
C LYS A 38 -15.04 2.47 -5.99
N PRO A 39 -16.28 1.99 -5.97
CA PRO A 39 -16.67 0.85 -5.14
C PRO A 39 -15.81 -0.40 -5.34
N TYR A 40 -15.42 -0.73 -6.57
CA TYR A 40 -14.56 -1.91 -6.81
C TYR A 40 -13.14 -1.70 -6.24
N GLY A 41 -12.56 -0.54 -6.47
CA GLY A 41 -11.26 -0.18 -5.87
C GLY A 41 -11.32 -0.14 -4.34
N TYR A 42 -12.38 0.42 -3.79
CA TYR A 42 -12.57 0.48 -2.34
C TYR A 42 -12.72 -0.93 -1.72
N SER A 43 -13.39 -1.85 -2.41
CA SER A 43 -13.51 -3.24 -1.94
C SER A 43 -12.17 -3.98 -1.86
N ILE A 44 -11.19 -3.64 -2.71
CA ILE A 44 -9.82 -4.16 -2.59
C ILE A 44 -9.15 -3.57 -1.35
N TRP A 45 -9.28 -2.25 -1.14
CA TRP A 45 -8.76 -1.58 0.03
C TRP A 45 -9.34 -2.12 1.35
N GLU A 46 -10.65 -2.38 1.41
CA GLU A 46 -11.30 -3.00 2.58
C GLU A 46 -10.72 -4.38 2.90
N LYS A 47 -10.36 -5.18 1.89
CA LYS A 47 -9.69 -6.46 2.12
C LYS A 47 -8.27 -6.28 2.66
N MET A 48 -7.50 -5.31 2.14
CA MET A 48 -6.19 -4.97 2.68
C MET A 48 -6.30 -4.50 4.12
N GLN A 49 -7.24 -3.58 4.38
CA GLN A 49 -7.51 -3.03 5.71
C GLN A 49 -7.87 -4.13 6.71
N ARG A 50 -8.77 -5.05 6.35
CA ARG A 50 -9.18 -6.14 7.24
C ARG A 50 -8.02 -7.06 7.57
N ALA A 51 -7.26 -7.50 6.57
CA ALA A 51 -6.12 -8.38 6.78
C ALA A 51 -5.05 -7.75 7.68
N LEU A 52 -4.69 -6.48 7.42
CA LEU A 52 -3.75 -5.75 8.25
C LEU A 52 -4.28 -5.50 9.67
N ASP A 53 -5.56 -5.14 9.82
CA ASP A 53 -6.18 -4.88 11.12
C ASP A 53 -6.22 -6.14 12.00
N ASP A 54 -6.47 -7.30 11.39
CA ASP A 54 -6.41 -8.58 12.09
C ASP A 54 -4.96 -8.88 12.55
N MET A 55 -3.96 -8.68 11.69
CA MET A 55 -2.54 -8.85 12.05
C MET A 55 -2.10 -7.89 13.16
N PHE A 56 -2.57 -6.63 13.17
CA PHE A 56 -2.28 -5.67 14.25
C PHE A 56 -2.91 -6.11 15.58
N LYS A 57 -4.12 -6.66 15.56
CA LYS A 57 -4.78 -7.18 16.76
C LYS A 57 -4.08 -8.43 17.31
N GLU A 58 -3.56 -9.28 16.44
CA GLU A 58 -2.74 -10.44 16.84
C GLU A 58 -1.47 -10.02 17.58
N THR A 59 -0.89 -8.85 17.24
CA THR A 59 0.25 -8.27 17.95
C THR A 59 -0.13 -7.41 19.16
N GLY A 60 -1.42 -7.36 19.54
CA GLY A 60 -1.92 -6.69 20.74
C GLY A 60 -2.31 -5.23 20.55
N HIS A 61 -2.29 -4.71 19.32
CA HIS A 61 -2.68 -3.33 19.04
C HIS A 61 -4.18 -3.13 19.06
N THR A 62 -4.60 -1.93 19.45
CA THR A 62 -5.99 -1.50 19.46
C THR A 62 -6.18 -0.25 18.61
N ASN A 63 -7.37 -0.13 18.00
CA ASN A 63 -7.69 1.02 17.17
C ASN A 63 -8.21 2.18 18.04
N ALA A 64 -7.74 3.38 17.71
CA ALA A 64 -8.28 4.64 18.23
C ALA A 64 -8.56 5.61 17.07
N TYR A 65 -9.18 6.74 17.37
CA TYR A 65 -9.40 7.81 16.40
C TYR A 65 -8.99 9.15 17.00
N PHE A 66 -8.18 9.90 16.27
CA PHE A 66 -7.74 11.24 16.65
C PHE A 66 -8.29 12.27 15.66
N PRO A 67 -8.51 13.53 16.10
CA PRO A 67 -9.12 14.57 15.27
C PRO A 67 -8.35 14.86 13.98
N LEU A 68 -9.11 15.24 12.96
CA LEU A 68 -8.57 15.68 11.66
C LEU A 68 -7.74 16.98 11.77
N PHE A 69 -8.19 17.91 12.63
CA PHE A 69 -7.58 19.22 12.80
C PHE A 69 -6.56 19.24 13.90
N ILE A 70 -5.41 19.83 13.62
CA ILE A 70 -4.28 20.02 14.54
C ILE A 70 -4.11 21.52 14.76
N PRO A 71 -4.06 22.02 16.00
CA PRO A 71 -3.68 23.41 16.28
C PRO A 71 -2.29 23.72 15.70
N LYS A 72 -2.13 24.82 14.99
CA LYS A 72 -0.85 25.20 14.38
C LYS A 72 0.29 25.25 15.38
N SER A 73 0.00 25.66 16.64
CA SER A 73 0.97 25.67 17.74
C SER A 73 1.59 24.31 18.05
N PHE A 74 0.90 23.19 17.76
CA PHE A 74 1.42 21.84 17.99
C PHE A 74 2.56 21.48 17.05
N LEU A 75 2.48 21.91 15.79
CA LEU A 75 3.55 21.69 14.83
C LEU A 75 4.85 22.41 15.21
N SER A 76 4.74 23.53 15.91
CA SER A 76 5.89 24.33 16.34
C SER A 76 6.66 23.74 17.53
N LYS A 77 6.14 22.69 18.18
CA LYS A 77 6.78 22.05 19.33
C LYS A 77 7.92 21.09 18.96
N GLU A 78 7.90 20.55 17.77
CA GLU A 78 8.93 19.63 17.26
C GLU A 78 9.47 20.18 15.93
N ALA A 79 10.65 20.82 15.97
CA ALA A 79 11.21 21.59 14.84
C ALA A 79 11.53 20.72 13.62
N SER A 80 12.09 19.52 13.83
CA SER A 80 12.42 18.60 12.73
C SER A 80 11.16 18.11 11.99
N HIS A 81 10.07 17.94 12.71
CA HIS A 81 8.78 17.56 12.15
C HIS A 81 8.21 18.68 11.27
N VAL A 82 8.34 19.93 11.72
CA VAL A 82 7.91 21.12 10.96
C VAL A 82 8.67 21.23 9.64
N GLU A 83 9.97 21.05 9.63
CA GLU A 83 10.78 21.10 8.40
C GLU A 83 10.33 20.07 7.36
N GLY A 84 9.92 18.88 7.81
CA GLY A 84 9.42 17.79 6.94
C GLY A 84 8.07 18.09 6.29
N PHE A 85 7.14 18.72 6.99
CA PHE A 85 5.73 18.83 6.57
C PHE A 85 5.22 20.24 6.32
N ALA A 86 5.91 21.29 6.78
CA ALA A 86 5.41 22.67 6.70
C ALA A 86 5.06 23.15 5.29
N LYS A 87 5.73 22.62 4.27
CA LYS A 87 5.54 23.04 2.87
C LYS A 87 4.30 22.40 2.20
N GLU A 88 3.72 21.38 2.83
CA GLU A 88 2.67 20.54 2.23
C GLU A 88 1.37 20.53 3.04
N CYS A 89 1.20 21.45 4.00
CA CYS A 89 0.02 21.51 4.86
C CYS A 89 -1.13 22.27 4.21
N ALA A 90 -2.35 21.75 4.41
CA ALA A 90 -3.59 22.48 4.19
C ALA A 90 -3.96 23.19 5.50
N VAL A 91 -4.21 24.50 5.42
CA VAL A 91 -4.48 25.36 6.57
C VAL A 91 -5.92 25.85 6.56
N VAL A 92 -6.63 25.68 7.68
CA VAL A 92 -8.00 26.18 7.87
C VAL A 92 -7.92 27.46 8.69
N THR A 93 -8.43 28.55 8.11
CA THR A 93 -8.32 29.90 8.68
C THR A 93 -9.67 30.46 9.17
N HIS A 94 -10.80 29.93 8.66
CA HIS A 94 -12.17 30.39 8.96
C HIS A 94 -13.09 29.21 9.18
N TYR A 95 -14.14 29.41 9.97
CA TYR A 95 -15.10 28.36 10.34
C TYR A 95 -16.51 28.53 9.72
N ARG A 96 -16.74 29.61 8.92
CA ARG A 96 -18.07 29.89 8.36
C ARG A 96 -18.02 30.54 6.98
N LEU A 97 -19.04 30.24 6.19
CA LEU A 97 -19.37 30.96 4.96
C LEU A 97 -20.57 31.87 5.18
N LYS A 98 -20.70 32.90 4.37
CA LYS A 98 -21.90 33.75 4.27
C LYS A 98 -22.30 33.97 2.83
N ASN A 99 -23.55 34.40 2.61
CA ASN A 99 -24.00 34.77 1.28
C ASN A 99 -23.18 35.95 0.76
N ASP A 100 -22.82 35.91 -0.53
CA ASP A 100 -22.16 37.02 -1.19
C ASP A 100 -23.16 38.19 -1.31
N PRO A 101 -22.89 39.37 -0.72
CA PRO A 101 -23.76 40.52 -0.80
C PRO A 101 -23.96 41.05 -2.25
N ASN A 102 -23.04 40.70 -3.16
CA ASN A 102 -23.12 41.11 -4.57
C ASN A 102 -23.87 40.07 -5.42
N GLY A 103 -24.40 39.02 -4.84
CA GLY A 103 -25.05 37.89 -5.53
C GLY A 103 -24.07 36.93 -6.15
N GLY A 104 -24.45 35.66 -6.31
CA GLY A 104 -23.64 34.65 -7.01
C GLY A 104 -23.10 33.53 -6.14
N GLY A 105 -23.55 33.34 -4.89
CA GLY A 105 -23.18 32.19 -4.08
C GLY A 105 -22.74 32.52 -2.66
N VAL A 106 -21.72 31.83 -2.20
CA VAL A 106 -21.17 31.98 -0.83
C VAL A 106 -19.71 32.43 -0.87
N ILE A 107 -19.35 33.25 0.10
CA ILE A 107 -17.97 33.71 0.34
C ILE A 107 -17.53 33.29 1.74
N VAL A 108 -16.22 33.24 1.96
CA VAL A 108 -15.68 33.11 3.32
C VAL A 108 -16.10 34.31 4.14
N ASP A 109 -16.69 34.07 5.33
CA ASP A 109 -17.08 35.16 6.23
C ASP A 109 -15.83 35.73 6.92
N PRO A 110 -15.46 37.00 6.65
CA PRO A 110 -14.28 37.61 7.27
C PRO A 110 -14.36 37.70 8.80
N ASP A 111 -15.58 37.76 9.35
CA ASP A 111 -15.81 37.84 10.80
C ASP A 111 -15.72 36.49 11.50
N ALA A 112 -15.57 35.40 10.73
CA ALA A 112 -15.47 34.03 11.22
C ALA A 112 -14.03 33.51 11.18
N LYS A 113 -13.03 34.38 11.25
CA LYS A 113 -11.62 33.98 11.33
C LYS A 113 -11.36 33.26 12.65
N LEU A 114 -10.62 32.14 12.57
CA LEU A 114 -10.17 31.41 13.76
C LEU A 114 -9.16 32.25 14.55
N GLU A 115 -9.22 32.17 15.87
CA GLU A 115 -8.19 32.77 16.76
C GLU A 115 -6.84 32.12 16.54
N GLU A 116 -6.80 30.79 16.38
CA GLU A 116 -5.65 30.01 15.99
C GLU A 116 -5.99 29.21 14.72
N GLU A 117 -5.11 29.27 13.74
CA GLU A 117 -5.23 28.50 12.49
C GLU A 117 -5.09 26.99 12.79
N LEU A 118 -5.86 26.19 12.06
CA LEU A 118 -5.81 24.74 12.17
C LEU A 118 -5.16 24.12 10.94
N ILE A 119 -4.41 23.06 11.15
CA ILE A 119 -3.80 22.27 10.09
C ILE A 119 -4.66 21.03 9.88
N VAL A 120 -4.99 20.74 8.62
CA VAL A 120 -5.52 19.42 8.25
C VAL A 120 -4.35 18.44 8.35
N ARG A 121 -4.48 17.42 9.19
CA ARG A 121 -3.35 16.53 9.55
C ARG A 121 -2.60 15.98 8.32
N PRO A 122 -1.30 16.24 8.20
CA PRO A 122 -0.43 15.56 7.23
C PRO A 122 0.10 14.22 7.78
N THR A 123 0.07 14.08 9.09
CA THR A 123 0.39 12.93 9.94
C THR A 123 -0.07 13.25 11.35
N SER A 124 -0.18 12.30 12.26
CA SER A 124 -0.87 12.50 13.54
C SER A 124 0.01 12.50 14.79
N GLU A 125 1.35 12.41 14.66
CA GLU A 125 2.26 12.33 15.81
C GLU A 125 1.95 13.43 16.84
N THR A 126 1.83 14.68 16.41
CA THR A 126 1.68 15.81 17.32
C THR A 126 0.39 15.77 18.13
N VAL A 127 -0.75 15.43 17.52
CA VAL A 127 -2.03 15.32 18.23
C VAL A 127 -2.07 14.07 19.11
N ILE A 128 -1.46 12.99 18.67
CA ILE A 128 -1.40 11.73 19.43
C ILE A 128 -0.53 11.90 20.69
N TRP A 129 0.68 12.43 20.53
CA TRP A 129 1.61 12.65 21.63
C TRP A 129 1.08 13.67 22.65
N SER A 130 0.31 14.66 22.20
CA SER A 130 -0.38 15.57 23.13
C SER A 130 -1.42 14.84 24.01
N SER A 131 -2.06 13.81 23.48
CA SER A 131 -3.01 12.96 24.22
C SER A 131 -2.29 11.98 25.14
N TYR A 132 -1.17 11.41 24.71
CA TYR A 132 -0.38 10.48 25.50
C TYR A 132 0.16 11.07 26.80
N LYS A 133 0.41 12.38 26.83
CA LYS A 133 0.74 13.10 28.06
C LYS A 133 -0.27 12.86 29.18
N ASN A 134 -1.56 12.72 28.84
CA ASN A 134 -2.63 12.48 29.79
C ASN A 134 -2.91 11.00 30.02
N TRP A 135 -2.61 10.14 29.06
CA TRP A 135 -2.92 8.71 29.11
C TRP A 135 -1.85 7.90 29.84
N ILE A 136 -0.61 8.36 29.81
CA ILE A 136 0.55 7.68 30.39
C ILE A 136 0.97 8.40 31.66
N GLN A 137 0.90 7.72 32.80
CA GLN A 137 1.31 8.26 34.10
C GLN A 137 2.35 7.35 34.76
N SER A 138 2.26 6.04 34.57
CA SER A 138 3.11 5.06 35.23
C SER A 138 3.50 3.92 34.26
N TYR A 139 4.46 3.11 34.68
CA TYR A 139 4.86 1.90 33.94
C TYR A 139 3.71 0.92 33.69
N ARG A 140 2.59 1.02 34.43
CA ARG A 140 1.41 0.17 34.22
C ARG A 140 0.60 0.52 33.00
N ASP A 141 0.79 1.73 32.47
CA ASP A 141 0.13 2.22 31.25
C ASP A 141 0.90 1.85 29.99
N LEU A 142 2.05 1.16 30.15
CA LEU A 142 2.97 0.79 29.07
C LEU A 142 3.08 -0.75 28.91
N PRO A 143 3.26 -1.27 27.69
CA PRO A 143 3.29 -0.51 26.47
C PRO A 143 1.91 -0.02 26.05
N LEU A 144 1.83 1.18 25.47
CA LEU A 144 0.62 1.70 24.83
C LEU A 144 0.71 1.44 23.33
N LEU A 145 -0.18 0.59 22.80
CA LEU A 145 -0.12 0.07 21.43
C LEU A 145 -1.37 0.51 20.67
N ILE A 146 -1.27 1.61 19.94
CA ILE A 146 -2.41 2.23 19.26
C ILE A 146 -2.19 2.25 17.74
N ASN A 147 -3.26 1.93 17.03
CA ASN A 147 -3.37 2.09 15.58
C ASN A 147 -4.56 3.01 15.24
N GLN A 148 -4.47 3.73 14.14
CA GLN A 148 -5.55 4.54 13.60
C GLN A 148 -5.69 4.30 12.10
N TRP A 149 -6.93 4.04 11.65
CA TRP A 149 -7.32 4.10 10.24
C TRP A 149 -7.89 5.49 9.95
N ALA A 150 -7.31 6.21 9.00
CA ALA A 150 -7.63 7.61 8.78
C ALA A 150 -7.30 8.07 7.36
N ASN A 151 -7.64 9.30 7.05
CA ASN A 151 -7.10 10.05 5.93
C ASN A 151 -6.08 11.07 6.42
N VAL A 152 -5.21 11.51 5.53
CA VAL A 152 -4.28 12.62 5.72
C VAL A 152 -4.23 13.46 4.45
N VAL A 153 -3.81 14.73 4.61
CA VAL A 153 -3.66 15.67 3.49
C VAL A 153 -2.21 16.18 3.45
N ARG A 154 -1.55 15.91 2.33
CA ARG A 154 -0.22 16.44 1.98
C ARG A 154 -0.33 17.11 0.63
N TRP A 155 -0.17 18.42 0.56
CA TRP A 155 -0.45 19.22 -0.64
C TRP A 155 0.55 18.90 -1.76
N GLU A 156 0.22 17.88 -2.55
CA GLU A 156 1.09 17.35 -3.60
C GLU A 156 0.83 18.02 -4.95
N MET A 157 1.88 18.45 -5.60
CA MET A 157 1.80 19.15 -6.89
C MET A 157 1.79 18.21 -8.09
N ARG A 158 2.42 17.03 -7.98
CA ARG A 158 2.54 16.04 -9.05
C ARG A 158 1.80 14.77 -8.64
N THR A 159 0.51 14.72 -8.95
CA THR A 159 -0.37 13.66 -8.49
C THR A 159 -0.48 12.50 -9.46
N ARG A 160 -0.66 11.31 -8.91
CA ARG A 160 -0.94 10.07 -9.62
C ARG A 160 -1.81 9.18 -8.75
N LEU A 161 -2.95 8.71 -9.28
CA LEU A 161 -3.92 7.92 -8.53
C LEU A 161 -3.26 6.77 -7.75
N PHE A 162 -3.60 6.62 -6.48
CA PHE A 162 -3.05 5.73 -5.47
C PHE A 162 -1.59 5.98 -5.08
N LEU A 163 -0.70 6.31 -6.00
CA LEU A 163 0.74 6.40 -5.75
C LEU A 163 1.15 7.70 -5.08
N ARG A 164 0.55 8.81 -5.50
CA ARG A 164 0.86 10.15 -5.01
C ARG A 164 -0.36 11.05 -5.19
N THR A 165 -1.10 11.26 -4.12
CA THR A 165 -2.32 12.09 -4.09
C THR A 165 -2.24 13.08 -2.94
N ALA A 166 -2.96 14.20 -3.05
CA ALA A 166 -2.98 15.23 -2.01
C ALA A 166 -3.72 14.74 -0.76
N GLU A 167 -4.79 13.98 -0.94
CA GLU A 167 -5.47 13.25 0.13
C GLU A 167 -5.36 11.75 -0.14
N PHE A 168 -5.13 10.97 0.90
CA PHE A 168 -5.12 9.51 0.81
C PHE A 168 -5.56 8.85 2.11
N LEU A 169 -6.04 7.63 1.99
CA LEU A 169 -6.32 6.77 3.14
C LEU A 169 -5.05 6.03 3.55
N TRP A 170 -4.91 5.84 4.82
CA TRP A 170 -3.78 5.11 5.38
C TRP A 170 -4.11 4.48 6.72
N GLN A 171 -3.16 3.75 7.22
CA GLN A 171 -3.06 3.32 8.59
C GLN A 171 -1.80 3.94 9.18
N GLU A 172 -1.87 4.37 10.41
CA GLU A 172 -0.75 4.82 11.20
C GLU A 172 -0.81 4.21 12.59
N GLY A 173 0.27 3.54 12.98
CA GLY A 173 0.45 3.05 14.33
C GLY A 173 1.35 3.99 15.12
N HIS A 174 1.05 4.14 16.38
CA HIS A 174 1.82 4.96 17.31
C HIS A 174 1.89 4.27 18.65
N THR A 175 3.08 3.95 19.12
CA THR A 175 3.27 3.19 20.34
C THR A 175 4.20 3.91 21.31
N ALA A 176 4.03 3.63 22.60
CA ALA A 176 4.90 4.13 23.66
C ALA A 176 5.34 3.00 24.56
N HIS A 177 6.62 2.99 24.92
CA HIS A 177 7.29 1.91 25.66
C HIS A 177 8.10 2.46 26.83
N ALA A 178 8.35 1.62 27.83
CA ALA A 178 9.15 1.98 28.99
C ALA A 178 10.65 2.00 28.67
N THR A 179 11.11 1.19 27.72
CA THR A 179 12.52 1.04 27.41
C THR A 179 12.83 1.18 25.91
N LYS A 180 14.05 1.62 25.60
CA LYS A 180 14.57 1.67 24.23
C LYS A 180 14.48 0.30 23.55
N LYS A 181 14.81 -0.76 24.26
CA LYS A 181 14.81 -2.13 23.74
C LYS A 181 13.41 -2.57 23.29
N GLU A 182 12.39 -2.27 24.09
CA GLU A 182 10.99 -2.57 23.75
C GLU A 182 10.55 -1.81 22.49
N ALA A 183 10.88 -0.52 22.39
CA ALA A 183 10.51 0.28 21.23
C ALA A 183 11.20 -0.17 19.94
N ILE A 184 12.48 -0.57 20.00
CA ILE A 184 13.18 -1.14 18.84
C ILE A 184 12.54 -2.47 18.44
N ALA A 185 12.26 -3.36 19.39
CA ALA A 185 11.59 -4.64 19.11
C ALA A 185 10.23 -4.45 18.47
N GLU A 186 9.45 -3.45 18.92
CA GLU A 186 8.18 -3.07 18.31
C GLU A 186 8.35 -2.55 16.87
N THR A 187 9.35 -1.70 16.64
CA THR A 187 9.66 -1.18 15.30
C THR A 187 9.97 -2.32 14.31
N GLU A 188 10.77 -3.28 14.74
CA GLU A 188 11.12 -4.46 13.95
C GLU A 188 9.92 -5.40 13.75
N GLN A 189 9.13 -5.64 14.79
CA GLN A 189 7.90 -6.45 14.71
C GLN A 189 6.93 -5.90 13.66
N MET A 190 6.70 -4.60 13.64
CA MET A 190 5.76 -4.00 12.68
C MET A 190 6.32 -3.97 11.25
N LEU A 191 7.64 -3.91 11.09
CA LEU A 191 8.27 -4.13 9.78
C LEU A 191 8.00 -5.55 9.25
N GLU A 192 8.12 -6.58 10.12
CA GLU A 192 7.82 -7.97 9.76
C GLU A 192 6.34 -8.15 9.40
N VAL A 193 5.41 -7.55 10.16
CA VAL A 193 3.98 -7.57 9.84
C VAL A 193 3.72 -7.00 8.44
N TYR A 194 4.35 -5.90 8.08
CA TYR A 194 4.21 -5.33 6.75
C TYR A 194 4.82 -6.20 5.65
N ALA A 195 5.99 -6.79 5.90
CA ALA A 195 6.62 -7.71 4.95
C ALA A 195 5.75 -8.96 4.74
N GLU A 196 5.25 -9.55 5.82
CA GLU A 196 4.35 -10.71 5.77
C GLU A 196 3.05 -10.39 5.02
N PHE A 197 2.46 -9.23 5.28
CA PHE A 197 1.28 -8.78 4.53
C PHE A 197 1.57 -8.63 3.04
N ALA A 198 2.67 -7.97 2.68
CA ALA A 198 3.06 -7.79 1.28
C ALA A 198 3.28 -9.13 0.57
N GLU A 199 3.96 -10.08 1.20
CA GLU A 199 4.29 -11.37 0.61
C GLU A 199 3.10 -12.34 0.59
N ASN A 200 2.39 -12.48 1.71
CA ASN A 200 1.33 -13.50 1.84
C ASN A 200 -0.04 -13.07 1.31
N PHE A 201 -0.36 -11.76 1.35
CA PHE A 201 -1.65 -11.25 0.86
C PHE A 201 -1.53 -10.57 -0.50
N MET A 202 -0.56 -9.67 -0.67
CA MET A 202 -0.34 -8.99 -1.94
C MET A 202 0.44 -9.83 -2.95
N ALA A 203 0.99 -10.99 -2.54
CA ALA A 203 1.89 -11.82 -3.35
C ALA A 203 3.08 -10.99 -3.92
N MET A 204 3.54 -10.00 -3.17
CA MET A 204 4.56 -9.04 -3.59
C MET A 204 5.82 -9.20 -2.73
N PRO A 205 6.92 -9.72 -3.30
CA PRO A 205 8.18 -9.88 -2.58
C PRO A 205 8.81 -8.53 -2.29
N VAL A 206 9.33 -8.36 -1.07
CA VAL A 206 9.93 -7.11 -0.61
C VAL A 206 11.35 -7.31 -0.08
N LEU A 207 12.14 -6.22 -0.12
CA LEU A 207 13.41 -6.11 0.59
C LEU A 207 13.17 -5.32 1.87
N LYS A 208 13.69 -5.81 2.99
CA LYS A 208 13.68 -5.12 4.29
C LYS A 208 15.00 -4.40 4.51
N GLY A 209 14.95 -3.17 4.98
CA GLY A 209 16.15 -2.41 5.25
C GLY A 209 15.93 -1.17 6.10
N ILE A 210 17.02 -0.47 6.36
CA ILE A 210 17.06 0.79 7.11
C ILE A 210 17.36 1.92 6.14
N LYS A 211 16.67 3.06 6.30
CA LYS A 211 16.90 4.28 5.52
C LYS A 211 18.20 4.96 5.94
N THR A 212 18.85 5.61 4.99
CA THR A 212 19.97 6.53 5.29
C THR A 212 19.48 7.73 6.10
N ALA A 213 20.39 8.51 6.64
CA ALA A 213 20.07 9.72 7.37
C ALA A 213 19.27 10.73 6.52
N ASN A 214 19.58 10.82 5.22
CA ASN A 214 18.89 11.73 4.29
C ASN A 214 17.46 11.31 3.95
N GLU A 215 17.17 10.01 3.98
CA GLU A 215 15.85 9.45 3.62
C GLU A 215 15.03 9.06 4.86
N ARG A 216 15.52 9.39 6.05
CA ARG A 216 14.87 9.09 7.34
C ARG A 216 13.63 9.96 7.54
N PHE A 217 12.62 9.39 8.21
CA PHE A 217 11.43 10.15 8.61
C PHE A 217 11.80 11.28 9.58
N ALA A 218 11.25 12.46 9.36
CA ALA A 218 11.49 13.63 10.20
C ALA A 218 11.02 13.39 11.64
N GLY A 219 11.91 13.49 12.60
CA GLY A 219 11.67 13.22 14.02
C GLY A 219 12.02 11.79 14.48
N ALA A 220 12.39 10.87 13.56
CA ALA A 220 12.83 9.53 13.92
C ALA A 220 14.34 9.44 14.15
N GLU A 221 14.78 8.56 15.06
CA GLU A 221 16.18 8.17 15.21
C GLU A 221 16.58 7.14 14.15
N GLU A 222 15.68 6.21 13.81
CA GLU A 222 15.85 5.21 12.74
C GLU A 222 14.54 5.00 11.98
N THR A 223 14.64 4.73 10.68
CA THR A 223 13.51 4.40 9.81
C THR A 223 13.77 3.11 9.09
N TYR A 224 12.96 2.12 9.36
CA TYR A 224 12.93 0.84 8.67
C TYR A 224 11.93 0.90 7.52
N CYS A 225 12.14 0.13 6.46
CA CYS A 225 11.25 0.11 5.30
C CYS A 225 11.18 -1.27 4.65
N ILE A 226 10.09 -1.46 3.91
CA ILE A 226 9.96 -2.51 2.91
C ILE A 226 9.93 -1.88 1.52
N GLU A 227 10.77 -2.40 0.62
CA GLU A 227 10.91 -1.92 -0.76
C GLU A 227 10.50 -3.02 -1.75
N ALA A 228 9.64 -2.69 -2.69
CA ALA A 228 9.21 -3.59 -3.76
C ALA A 228 9.74 -3.11 -5.11
N LEU A 229 9.90 -4.05 -6.06
CA LEU A 229 10.29 -3.75 -7.43
C LEU A 229 9.08 -3.87 -8.36
N MET A 230 8.78 -2.79 -9.07
CA MET A 230 7.67 -2.75 -10.02
C MET A 230 8.11 -3.26 -11.40
N GLN A 231 7.17 -3.68 -12.24
CA GLN A 231 7.45 -4.29 -13.55
C GLN A 231 8.21 -3.39 -14.53
N ASP A 232 8.23 -2.08 -14.31
CA ASP A 232 9.05 -1.13 -15.09
C ASP A 232 10.46 -0.94 -14.52
N GLY A 233 10.89 -1.77 -13.58
CA GLY A 233 12.21 -1.72 -12.96
C GLY A 233 12.41 -0.60 -11.96
N LYS A 234 11.34 0.10 -11.52
CA LYS A 234 11.44 1.11 -10.47
C LYS A 234 11.08 0.53 -9.11
N ALA A 235 11.74 1.06 -8.08
CA ALA A 235 11.42 0.76 -6.70
C ALA A 235 10.18 1.50 -6.22
N LEU A 236 9.47 0.87 -5.29
CA LEU A 236 8.38 1.48 -4.56
C LEU A 236 8.51 1.17 -3.07
N GLN A 237 8.57 2.22 -2.25
CA GLN A 237 8.49 2.08 -0.79
C GLN A 237 7.07 1.67 -0.42
N ALA A 238 6.91 0.45 0.07
CA ALA A 238 5.61 -0.15 0.35
C ALA A 238 5.14 0.04 1.79
N GLY A 239 6.06 0.30 2.73
CA GLY A 239 5.74 0.56 4.12
C GLY A 239 6.96 1.01 4.91
N THR A 240 6.73 1.69 6.03
CA THR A 240 7.79 2.16 6.93
C THR A 240 7.43 1.91 8.39
N SER A 241 8.46 1.65 9.19
CA SER A 241 8.37 1.56 10.64
C SER A 241 9.51 2.39 11.25
N HIS A 242 9.16 3.29 12.17
CA HIS A 242 10.07 4.30 12.69
C HIS A 242 10.32 4.09 14.17
N PHE A 243 11.58 4.04 14.55
CA PHE A 243 11.99 4.22 15.94
C PHE A 243 12.15 5.72 16.19
N LEU A 244 11.24 6.29 17.00
CA LEU A 244 11.19 7.74 17.28
C LEU A 244 12.10 8.15 18.44
N GLY A 245 12.70 7.18 19.14
CA GLY A 245 13.45 7.47 20.36
C GLY A 245 12.58 8.13 21.43
N GLN A 246 13.06 9.21 22.02
CA GLN A 246 12.34 10.04 22.99
C GLN A 246 11.99 11.44 22.43
N ASN A 247 12.14 11.66 21.14
CA ASN A 247 12.01 12.99 20.53
C ASN A 247 10.61 13.58 20.76
N PHE A 248 9.57 12.87 20.38
CA PHE A 248 8.19 13.31 20.61
C PHE A 248 7.80 13.29 22.10
N ALA A 249 8.29 12.33 22.87
CA ALA A 249 8.06 12.28 24.31
C ALA A 249 8.58 13.54 25.02
N LYS A 250 9.78 14.00 24.64
CA LYS A 250 10.37 15.23 25.17
C LYS A 250 9.63 16.48 24.69
N ALA A 251 9.28 16.54 23.39
CA ALA A 251 8.56 17.68 22.82
C ALA A 251 7.19 17.91 23.44
N PHE A 252 6.47 16.84 23.81
CA PHE A 252 5.13 16.88 24.42
C PHE A 252 5.12 16.58 25.91
N ASP A 253 6.30 16.44 26.54
CA ASP A 253 6.47 16.16 27.97
C ASP A 253 5.71 14.90 28.45
N VAL A 254 5.86 13.81 27.70
CA VAL A 254 5.23 12.50 28.01
C VAL A 254 6.18 11.67 28.87
N LYS A 255 5.89 11.60 30.16
CA LYS A 255 6.69 10.89 31.15
C LYS A 255 5.87 9.83 31.87
N PHE A 256 6.55 8.86 32.43
CA PHE A 256 5.95 7.84 33.27
C PHE A 256 6.77 7.63 34.55
N LEU A 257 6.10 7.22 35.61
CA LEU A 257 6.76 6.80 36.83
C LEU A 257 7.17 5.32 36.72
N SER A 258 8.49 5.05 36.78
CA SER A 258 9.04 3.69 36.70
C SER A 258 8.71 2.85 37.95
N LYS A 259 9.04 1.57 37.91
CA LYS A 259 8.92 0.66 39.07
C LYS A 259 9.79 1.09 40.26
N GLU A 260 10.88 1.78 39.96
CA GLU A 260 11.86 2.31 40.91
C GLU A 260 11.47 3.73 41.44
N ASN A 261 10.25 4.19 41.15
CA ASN A 261 9.77 5.54 41.49
C ASN A 261 10.62 6.67 40.85
N GLN A 262 11.17 6.44 39.68
CA GLN A 262 11.88 7.45 38.92
C GLN A 262 11.01 7.92 37.73
N LEU A 263 11.01 9.21 37.50
CA LEU A 263 10.31 9.80 36.35
C LEU A 263 11.22 9.79 35.13
N ASP A 264 10.75 9.16 34.04
CA ASP A 264 11.48 9.08 32.78
C ASP A 264 10.56 9.36 31.60
N TYR A 265 11.13 9.74 30.44
CA TYR A 265 10.42 9.87 29.19
C TYR A 265 10.17 8.51 28.56
N VAL A 266 9.01 8.32 27.95
CA VAL A 266 8.71 7.11 27.19
C VAL A 266 9.49 7.05 25.88
N TRP A 267 9.65 5.85 25.36
CA TRP A 267 10.24 5.57 24.04
C TRP A 267 9.13 5.32 23.02
N GLY A 268 9.20 5.98 21.87
CA GLY A 268 8.14 5.97 20.88
C GLY A 268 8.47 5.23 19.60
N THR A 269 7.42 4.72 18.96
CA THR A 269 7.47 4.25 17.56
C THR A 269 6.30 4.83 16.77
N SER A 270 6.47 4.89 15.45
CA SER A 270 5.35 5.05 14.52
C SER A 270 5.58 4.20 13.27
N TRP A 271 4.50 3.74 12.66
CA TRP A 271 4.57 2.88 11.50
C TRP A 271 3.32 3.04 10.63
N GLY A 272 3.47 2.94 9.31
CA GLY A 272 2.37 3.27 8.41
C GLY A 272 2.46 2.67 7.01
N VAL A 273 1.28 2.38 6.46
CA VAL A 273 1.03 2.05 5.06
C VAL A 273 -0.20 2.78 4.56
N SER A 274 -0.27 3.03 3.27
CA SER A 274 -1.34 3.82 2.67
C SER A 274 -1.96 3.13 1.45
N THR A 275 -2.95 3.76 0.85
CA THR A 275 -3.52 3.38 -0.45
C THR A 275 -2.48 3.31 -1.57
N ARG A 276 -1.22 3.73 -1.34
CA ARG A 276 -0.09 3.43 -2.25
C ARG A 276 0.07 1.93 -2.51
N LEU A 277 -0.30 1.08 -1.55
CA LEU A 277 -0.30 -0.38 -1.72
C LEU A 277 -1.24 -0.84 -2.85
N MET A 278 -2.32 -0.12 -3.12
CA MET A 278 -3.18 -0.37 -4.29
C MET A 278 -2.41 -0.17 -5.60
N GLY A 279 -1.65 0.92 -5.70
CA GLY A 279 -0.78 1.18 -6.84
C GLY A 279 0.31 0.12 -6.99
N ALA A 280 0.93 -0.29 -5.90
CA ALA A 280 1.93 -1.36 -5.87
C ALA A 280 1.35 -2.68 -6.38
N LEU A 281 0.16 -3.07 -5.90
CA LEU A 281 -0.54 -4.30 -6.33
C LEU A 281 -0.79 -4.31 -7.84
N ILE A 282 -1.26 -3.19 -8.40
CA ILE A 282 -1.51 -3.04 -9.83
C ILE A 282 -0.19 -3.18 -10.61
N MET A 283 0.85 -2.47 -10.21
CA MET A 283 2.12 -2.43 -10.91
C MET A 283 2.95 -3.72 -10.76
N ALA A 284 2.74 -4.48 -9.70
CA ALA A 284 3.46 -5.74 -9.49
C ALA A 284 2.92 -6.88 -10.36
N HIS A 285 1.61 -6.93 -10.64
CA HIS A 285 1.00 -8.14 -11.18
C HIS A 285 0.22 -7.96 -12.48
N SER A 286 -0.37 -6.78 -12.71
CA SER A 286 -1.29 -6.56 -13.82
C SER A 286 -0.60 -6.59 -15.18
N ASP A 287 -1.36 -6.89 -16.23
CA ASP A 287 -0.87 -7.05 -17.60
C ASP A 287 -1.60 -6.13 -18.60
N ASP A 288 -1.36 -6.31 -19.89
CA ASP A 288 -1.95 -5.50 -20.95
C ASP A 288 -3.44 -5.80 -21.20
N GLN A 289 -3.99 -6.83 -20.53
CA GLN A 289 -5.41 -7.18 -20.60
C GLN A 289 -6.20 -6.64 -19.41
N GLY A 290 -5.53 -6.30 -18.30
CA GLY A 290 -6.20 -5.80 -17.12
C GLY A 290 -5.48 -6.10 -15.81
N LEU A 291 -6.23 -6.01 -14.71
CA LEU A 291 -5.75 -6.39 -13.39
C LEU A 291 -5.44 -7.88 -13.32
N VAL A 292 -4.43 -8.23 -12.55
CA VAL A 292 -4.19 -9.59 -12.04
C VAL A 292 -4.15 -9.48 -10.52
N LEU A 293 -5.21 -9.95 -9.87
CA LEU A 293 -5.35 -9.82 -8.42
C LEU A 293 -4.97 -11.13 -7.72
N PRO A 294 -4.14 -11.07 -6.68
CA PRO A 294 -3.97 -12.19 -5.77
C PRO A 294 -5.33 -12.59 -5.18
N PRO A 295 -5.72 -13.86 -5.19
CA PRO A 295 -7.02 -14.32 -4.68
C PRO A 295 -7.37 -13.81 -3.28
N LYS A 296 -6.40 -13.71 -2.37
CA LYS A 296 -6.62 -13.20 -1.00
C LYS A 296 -7.12 -11.76 -0.95
N LEU A 297 -6.83 -10.94 -1.97
CA LEU A 297 -7.25 -9.53 -2.05
C LEU A 297 -8.31 -9.27 -3.12
N ALA A 298 -8.67 -10.25 -3.93
CA ALA A 298 -9.71 -10.10 -4.95
C ALA A 298 -11.11 -9.95 -4.30
N PRO A 299 -11.86 -8.87 -4.60
CA PRO A 299 -13.24 -8.71 -4.09
C PRO A 299 -14.18 -9.83 -4.57
N ILE A 300 -13.97 -10.25 -5.81
CA ILE A 300 -14.64 -11.41 -6.43
C ILE A 300 -13.53 -12.40 -6.76
N GLN A 301 -13.50 -13.53 -6.08
CA GLN A 301 -12.51 -14.57 -6.34
C GLN A 301 -12.94 -15.48 -7.49
N VAL A 302 -14.23 -15.73 -7.58
CA VAL A 302 -14.84 -16.55 -8.63
C VAL A 302 -16.06 -15.85 -9.20
N VAL A 303 -16.08 -15.68 -10.51
CA VAL A 303 -17.28 -15.26 -11.21
C VAL A 303 -17.84 -16.45 -12.02
N ILE A 304 -19.14 -16.67 -11.95
CA ILE A 304 -19.84 -17.68 -12.74
C ILE A 304 -20.73 -16.96 -13.74
N VAL A 305 -20.52 -17.21 -15.02
CA VAL A 305 -21.26 -16.60 -16.12
C VAL A 305 -22.06 -17.68 -16.86
N PRO A 306 -23.40 -17.64 -16.78
CA PRO A 306 -24.25 -18.55 -17.50
C PRO A 306 -24.34 -18.17 -18.99
N ILE A 307 -24.38 -19.17 -19.86
CA ILE A 307 -24.60 -19.02 -21.31
C ILE A 307 -25.94 -19.68 -21.65
N TYR A 308 -26.97 -18.89 -21.88
CA TYR A 308 -28.35 -19.41 -22.02
C TYR A 308 -29.16 -18.67 -23.08
N LYS A 309 -30.22 -19.33 -23.51
CA LYS A 309 -31.28 -18.77 -24.35
C LYS A 309 -32.63 -18.97 -23.64
N GLY A 310 -33.15 -17.88 -23.10
CA GLY A 310 -34.43 -17.87 -22.38
C GLY A 310 -34.40 -18.41 -20.96
N ASP A 311 -35.48 -18.15 -20.23
CA ASP A 311 -35.60 -18.37 -18.78
C ASP A 311 -35.54 -19.84 -18.37
N GLU A 312 -36.09 -20.75 -19.19
CA GLU A 312 -36.10 -22.19 -18.91
C GLU A 312 -34.66 -22.71 -18.77
N GLN A 313 -33.80 -22.37 -19.71
CA GLN A 313 -32.40 -22.79 -19.67
C GLN A 313 -31.63 -22.13 -18.52
N LEU A 314 -31.92 -20.84 -18.24
CA LEU A 314 -31.34 -20.16 -17.09
C LEU A 314 -31.73 -20.83 -15.77
N ASN A 315 -32.98 -21.27 -15.63
CA ASN A 315 -33.43 -21.94 -14.41
C ASN A 315 -32.73 -23.30 -14.22
N LEU A 316 -32.54 -24.08 -15.28
CA LEU A 316 -31.73 -25.30 -15.21
C LEU A 316 -30.29 -25.04 -14.77
N ILE A 317 -29.68 -23.98 -15.28
CA ILE A 317 -28.34 -23.55 -14.85
C ILE A 317 -28.34 -23.15 -13.38
N LYS A 318 -29.32 -22.35 -12.93
CA LYS A 318 -29.45 -21.94 -11.52
C LYS A 318 -29.55 -23.14 -10.58
N ASP A 319 -30.40 -24.09 -10.90
CA ASP A 319 -30.57 -25.31 -10.08
C ASP A 319 -29.25 -26.07 -9.89
N LYS A 320 -28.40 -26.09 -10.92
CA LYS A 320 -27.08 -26.72 -10.86
C LYS A 320 -26.04 -25.87 -10.13
N ILE A 321 -26.06 -24.55 -10.31
CA ILE A 321 -25.03 -23.60 -9.81
C ILE A 321 -25.28 -23.14 -8.38
N ASP A 322 -26.51 -22.94 -7.95
CA ASP A 322 -26.82 -22.44 -6.61
C ASP A 322 -26.23 -23.30 -5.46
N PRO A 323 -26.24 -24.64 -5.53
CA PRO A 323 -25.52 -25.46 -4.54
C PRO A 323 -24.02 -25.21 -4.51
N LEU A 324 -23.37 -25.08 -5.69
CA LEU A 324 -21.93 -24.78 -5.81
C LEU A 324 -21.60 -23.44 -5.19
N VAL A 325 -22.40 -22.39 -5.49
CA VAL A 325 -22.21 -21.04 -4.92
C VAL A 325 -22.30 -21.09 -3.39
N LYS A 326 -23.28 -21.83 -2.84
CA LYS A 326 -23.43 -21.99 -1.39
C LYS A 326 -22.23 -22.72 -0.78
N ALA A 327 -21.75 -23.77 -1.41
CA ALA A 327 -20.61 -24.55 -0.95
C ALA A 327 -19.33 -23.72 -0.94
N LEU A 328 -19.02 -23.03 -2.03
CA LEU A 328 -17.86 -22.13 -2.11
C LEU A 328 -17.91 -21.00 -1.09
N LYS A 329 -19.07 -20.35 -0.91
CA LYS A 329 -19.25 -19.32 0.12
C LYS A 329 -19.05 -19.84 1.53
N LYS A 330 -19.46 -21.06 1.83
CA LYS A 330 -19.22 -21.71 3.13
C LYS A 330 -17.73 -21.92 3.41
N GLN A 331 -16.93 -22.09 2.36
CA GLN A 331 -15.47 -22.18 2.42
C GLN A 331 -14.78 -20.81 2.43
N GLY A 332 -15.54 -19.72 2.55
CA GLY A 332 -15.00 -18.35 2.57
C GLY A 332 -14.65 -17.76 1.20
N VAL A 333 -15.00 -18.43 0.10
CA VAL A 333 -14.74 -17.95 -1.26
C VAL A 333 -15.80 -16.91 -1.65
N SER A 334 -15.36 -15.74 -2.12
CA SER A 334 -16.23 -14.70 -2.64
C SER A 334 -16.63 -15.03 -4.08
N VAL A 335 -17.90 -15.41 -4.26
CA VAL A 335 -18.47 -15.85 -5.56
C VAL A 335 -19.53 -14.87 -6.03
N LYS A 336 -19.43 -14.48 -7.29
CA LYS A 336 -20.48 -13.76 -8.02
C LYS A 336 -21.08 -14.66 -9.09
N PHE A 337 -22.37 -14.95 -9.02
CA PHE A 337 -23.13 -15.55 -10.10
C PHE A 337 -23.82 -14.43 -10.89
N ASP A 338 -23.32 -14.18 -12.11
CA ASP A 338 -23.78 -13.04 -12.92
C ASP A 338 -24.86 -13.44 -13.94
N THR A 339 -26.08 -13.37 -13.50
CA THR A 339 -27.30 -13.63 -14.30
C THR A 339 -27.88 -12.36 -14.96
N SER A 340 -27.18 -11.22 -14.90
CA SER A 340 -27.69 -9.98 -15.52
C SER A 340 -27.87 -10.14 -17.03
N GLU A 341 -28.95 -9.57 -17.58
CA GLU A 341 -29.31 -9.70 -18.98
C GLU A 341 -28.78 -8.56 -19.86
N ASN A 342 -28.23 -7.53 -19.24
CA ASN A 342 -27.83 -6.29 -19.91
C ASN A 342 -26.59 -6.44 -20.81
N GLN A 343 -25.88 -7.56 -20.73
CA GLN A 343 -24.59 -7.76 -21.40
C GLN A 343 -24.46 -9.19 -21.90
N SER A 344 -23.81 -9.35 -23.07
CA SER A 344 -23.49 -10.66 -23.60
C SER A 344 -22.45 -11.39 -22.76
N PRO A 345 -22.41 -12.75 -22.78
CA PRO A 345 -21.37 -13.51 -22.08
C PRO A 345 -19.95 -13.07 -22.45
N GLY A 346 -19.67 -12.80 -23.72
CA GLY A 346 -18.36 -12.32 -24.17
C GLY A 346 -17.96 -10.97 -23.60
N PHE A 347 -18.91 -10.05 -23.43
CA PHE A 347 -18.67 -8.77 -22.76
C PHE A 347 -18.35 -8.98 -21.28
N LYS A 348 -19.12 -9.81 -20.58
CA LYS A 348 -18.86 -10.16 -19.17
C LYS A 348 -17.49 -10.78 -18.99
N PHE A 349 -17.08 -11.67 -19.88
CA PHE A 349 -15.73 -12.28 -19.84
C PHE A 349 -14.64 -11.23 -19.89
N ALA A 350 -14.73 -10.29 -20.84
CA ALA A 350 -13.77 -9.21 -20.97
C ALA A 350 -13.77 -8.25 -19.77
N GLU A 351 -14.94 -7.94 -19.21
CA GLU A 351 -15.08 -7.08 -18.03
C GLU A 351 -14.42 -7.73 -16.78
N TYR A 352 -14.70 -8.99 -16.52
CA TYR A 352 -14.11 -9.69 -15.36
C TYR A 352 -12.63 -10.00 -15.54
N GLU A 353 -12.15 -10.18 -16.76
CA GLU A 353 -10.74 -10.26 -17.09
C GLU A 353 -10.04 -8.91 -16.80
N LEU A 354 -10.62 -7.79 -17.26
CA LEU A 354 -10.12 -6.45 -16.98
C LEU A 354 -10.08 -6.15 -15.47
N LYS A 355 -11.10 -6.58 -14.72
CA LYS A 355 -11.18 -6.43 -13.26
C LYS A 355 -10.31 -7.40 -12.47
N GLY A 356 -9.63 -8.32 -13.15
CA GLY A 356 -8.67 -9.22 -12.52
C GLY A 356 -9.29 -10.31 -11.64
N VAL A 357 -10.52 -10.73 -11.92
CA VAL A 357 -11.17 -11.81 -11.18
C VAL A 357 -10.39 -13.10 -11.39
N PRO A 358 -9.86 -13.74 -10.32
CA PRO A 358 -8.92 -14.87 -10.44
C PRO A 358 -9.44 -16.05 -11.24
N ILE A 359 -10.70 -16.43 -11.02
CA ILE A 359 -11.33 -17.57 -11.71
C ILE A 359 -12.66 -17.14 -12.33
N ARG A 360 -12.83 -17.46 -13.61
CA ARG A 360 -14.13 -17.40 -14.28
C ARG A 360 -14.61 -18.81 -14.60
N LEU A 361 -15.80 -19.14 -14.14
CA LEU A 361 -16.52 -20.34 -14.56
C LEU A 361 -17.56 -19.95 -15.61
N ALA A 362 -17.68 -20.73 -16.68
CA ALA A 362 -18.75 -20.57 -17.66
C ALA A 362 -19.48 -21.90 -17.84
N ILE A 363 -20.81 -21.82 -17.94
CA ILE A 363 -21.67 -22.99 -18.08
C ILE A 363 -22.84 -22.68 -18.99
N GLY A 364 -23.09 -23.54 -19.97
CA GLY A 364 -24.18 -23.45 -20.89
C GLY A 364 -25.00 -24.75 -20.95
N GLY A 365 -26.00 -24.78 -21.82
CA GLY A 365 -26.87 -25.99 -21.97
C GLY A 365 -26.10 -27.25 -22.32
N ARG A 366 -25.10 -27.14 -23.22
CA ARG A 366 -24.25 -28.28 -23.60
C ARG A 366 -23.39 -28.77 -22.45
N ASP A 367 -22.92 -27.87 -21.59
CA ASP A 367 -22.12 -28.22 -20.42
C ASP A 367 -22.96 -29.01 -19.42
N ILE A 368 -24.24 -28.63 -19.23
CA ILE A 368 -25.17 -29.35 -18.38
C ILE A 368 -25.39 -30.75 -18.89
N GLU A 369 -25.65 -30.92 -20.22
CA GLU A 369 -25.85 -32.21 -20.86
C GLU A 369 -24.62 -33.12 -20.72
N ASN A 370 -23.42 -32.57 -20.83
CA ASN A 370 -22.17 -33.32 -20.75
C ASN A 370 -21.63 -33.44 -19.31
N GLY A 371 -22.27 -32.82 -18.31
CA GLY A 371 -21.76 -32.79 -16.93
C GLY A 371 -20.43 -32.05 -16.77
N THR A 372 -20.19 -31.00 -17.59
CA THR A 372 -18.93 -30.24 -17.61
C THR A 372 -19.15 -28.79 -17.24
N ILE A 373 -18.04 -28.08 -17.00
CA ILE A 373 -17.96 -26.62 -16.79
C ILE A 373 -16.63 -26.12 -17.32
N GLU A 374 -16.61 -24.92 -17.93
CA GLU A 374 -15.36 -24.27 -18.32
C GLU A 374 -14.79 -23.46 -17.16
N LEU A 375 -13.54 -23.69 -16.79
CA LEU A 375 -12.75 -22.88 -15.86
C LEU A 375 -11.70 -22.08 -16.64
N ALA A 376 -11.68 -20.77 -16.45
CA ALA A 376 -10.65 -19.89 -16.98
C ALA A 376 -9.89 -19.22 -15.83
N ARG A 377 -8.56 -19.28 -15.88
CA ARG A 377 -7.64 -18.62 -14.94
C ARG A 377 -7.27 -17.24 -15.46
N ARG A 378 -7.20 -16.25 -14.58
CA ARG A 378 -6.79 -14.88 -14.94
C ARG A 378 -5.27 -14.75 -15.10
N ASP A 379 -4.49 -15.42 -14.28
CA ASP A 379 -3.03 -15.30 -14.22
C ASP A 379 -2.31 -15.88 -15.46
N THR A 380 -2.78 -17.03 -15.97
CA THR A 380 -2.22 -17.67 -17.17
C THR A 380 -3.09 -17.48 -18.41
N ARG A 381 -4.35 -17.09 -18.26
CA ARG A 381 -5.39 -17.01 -19.29
C ARG A 381 -5.76 -18.35 -19.92
N GLU A 382 -5.36 -19.44 -19.29
CA GLU A 382 -5.74 -20.79 -19.70
C GLU A 382 -7.22 -21.04 -19.44
N LYS A 383 -7.84 -21.79 -20.34
CA LYS A 383 -9.25 -22.22 -20.27
C LYS A 383 -9.28 -23.73 -20.40
N THR A 384 -9.97 -24.37 -19.48
CA THR A 384 -10.07 -25.83 -19.45
C THR A 384 -11.53 -26.23 -19.19
N SER A 385 -12.09 -27.10 -20.02
CA SER A 385 -13.35 -27.77 -19.73
C SER A 385 -13.07 -28.97 -18.87
N MET A 386 -13.83 -29.14 -17.78
CA MET A 386 -13.61 -30.18 -16.80
C MET A 386 -14.94 -30.71 -16.26
N PRO A 387 -14.96 -31.88 -15.60
CA PRO A 387 -16.15 -32.39 -14.97
C PRO A 387 -16.72 -31.39 -13.95
N PHE A 388 -18.05 -31.28 -13.92
CA PHE A 388 -18.74 -30.47 -12.91
C PHE A 388 -18.59 -31.06 -11.52
N ASP A 389 -18.61 -32.39 -11.41
CA ASP A 389 -18.43 -33.08 -10.15
C ASP A 389 -17.02 -32.88 -9.61
N GLY A 390 -16.91 -32.43 -8.36
CA GLY A 390 -15.64 -32.09 -7.72
C GLY A 390 -15.11 -30.67 -8.03
N ILE A 391 -15.83 -29.87 -8.82
CA ILE A 391 -15.38 -28.51 -9.21
C ILE A 391 -15.13 -27.58 -8.00
N GLU A 392 -15.84 -27.78 -6.89
CA GLU A 392 -15.63 -26.99 -5.66
C GLU A 392 -14.18 -27.11 -5.19
N GLN A 393 -13.64 -28.31 -5.06
CA GLN A 393 -12.27 -28.53 -4.62
C GLN A 393 -11.27 -28.01 -5.65
N VAL A 394 -11.52 -28.22 -6.93
CA VAL A 394 -10.68 -27.70 -8.01
C VAL A 394 -10.58 -26.17 -7.96
N VAL A 395 -11.68 -25.47 -7.68
CA VAL A 395 -11.69 -24.01 -7.52
C VAL A 395 -10.84 -23.58 -6.35
N ILE A 396 -10.97 -24.24 -5.18
CA ILE A 396 -10.19 -23.91 -3.98
C ILE A 396 -8.69 -24.11 -4.24
N ASP A 397 -8.32 -25.26 -4.79
CA ASP A 397 -6.91 -25.58 -5.11
C ASP A 397 -6.34 -24.62 -6.15
N THR A 398 -7.15 -24.25 -7.15
CA THR A 398 -6.74 -23.27 -8.18
C THR A 398 -6.54 -21.88 -7.61
N LEU A 399 -7.37 -21.42 -6.68
CA LEU A 399 -7.17 -20.12 -6.02
C LEU A 399 -5.85 -20.10 -5.22
N GLN A 400 -5.54 -21.19 -4.52
CA GLN A 400 -4.26 -21.31 -3.80
C GLN A 400 -3.07 -21.32 -4.78
N ASP A 401 -3.16 -22.11 -5.85
CA ASP A 401 -2.11 -22.17 -6.88
C ASP A 401 -1.89 -20.81 -7.59
N ILE A 402 -2.96 -20.06 -7.86
CA ILE A 402 -2.85 -18.70 -8.40
C ILE A 402 -2.08 -17.77 -7.44
N GLN A 403 -2.41 -17.80 -6.14
CA GLN A 403 -1.74 -16.99 -5.13
C GLN A 403 -0.23 -17.28 -5.11
N GLU A 404 0.15 -18.52 -5.10
CA GLU A 404 1.54 -18.99 -5.08
C GLU A 404 2.30 -18.64 -6.37
N LYS A 405 1.67 -18.84 -7.53
CA LYS A 405 2.30 -18.57 -8.84
C LYS A 405 2.50 -17.08 -9.10
N ILE A 406 1.55 -16.23 -8.69
CA ILE A 406 1.71 -14.78 -8.78
C ILE A 406 2.91 -14.33 -7.94
N TYR A 407 3.05 -14.83 -6.71
CA TYR A 407 4.21 -14.55 -5.87
C TYR A 407 5.52 -15.05 -6.51
N ALA A 408 5.55 -16.30 -6.93
CA ALA A 408 6.75 -16.90 -7.54
C ALA A 408 7.21 -16.12 -8.78
N LYS A 409 6.26 -15.66 -9.62
CA LYS A 409 6.55 -14.83 -10.79
C LYS A 409 7.15 -13.47 -10.39
N ALA A 410 6.58 -12.80 -9.41
CA ALA A 410 7.09 -11.51 -8.92
C ALA A 410 8.46 -11.68 -8.25
N PHE A 411 8.66 -12.76 -7.50
CA PHE A 411 9.94 -13.09 -6.87
C PHE A 411 11.03 -13.33 -7.93
N ALA A 412 10.76 -14.17 -8.93
CA ALA A 412 11.70 -14.42 -10.01
C ALA A 412 12.06 -13.15 -10.80
N PHE A 413 11.07 -12.26 -11.00
CA PHE A 413 11.30 -10.95 -11.62
C PHE A 413 12.24 -10.09 -10.77
N ARG A 414 12.01 -9.98 -9.46
CA ARG A 414 12.89 -9.22 -8.55
C ARG A 414 14.31 -9.78 -8.58
N GLU A 415 14.48 -11.09 -8.44
CA GLU A 415 15.80 -11.72 -8.43
C GLU A 415 16.56 -11.49 -9.75
N SER A 416 15.89 -11.65 -10.88
CA SER A 416 16.52 -11.43 -12.20
C SER A 416 16.83 -9.96 -12.48
N ASN A 417 16.23 -9.03 -11.77
CA ASN A 417 16.45 -7.58 -11.87
C ASN A 417 17.15 -6.99 -10.64
N THR A 418 17.81 -7.82 -9.84
CA THR A 418 18.69 -7.37 -8.75
C THR A 418 20.14 -7.64 -9.17
N HIS A 419 20.94 -6.58 -9.32
CA HIS A 419 22.29 -6.65 -9.85
C HIS A 419 23.31 -6.17 -8.82
N GLU A 420 24.35 -6.96 -8.64
CA GLU A 420 25.52 -6.56 -7.88
C GLU A 420 26.55 -5.93 -8.80
N VAL A 421 27.02 -4.72 -8.48
CA VAL A 421 28.00 -3.97 -9.29
C VAL A 421 29.14 -3.45 -8.41
N ASN A 422 30.31 -3.30 -9.00
CA ASN A 422 31.54 -2.92 -8.31
C ASN A 422 32.21 -1.68 -8.88
N THR A 423 31.79 -1.24 -10.09
CA THR A 423 32.35 -0.06 -10.77
C THR A 423 31.27 0.97 -11.05
N TRP A 424 31.70 2.22 -11.26
CA TRP A 424 30.77 3.30 -11.61
C TRP A 424 30.14 3.09 -12.99
N GLU A 425 30.90 2.55 -13.95
CA GLU A 425 30.43 2.27 -15.29
C GLU A 425 29.33 1.18 -15.30
N GLU A 426 29.55 0.10 -14.53
CA GLU A 426 28.53 -0.94 -14.33
C GLU A 426 27.28 -0.36 -13.67
N PHE A 427 27.47 0.48 -12.63
CA PHE A 427 26.37 1.13 -11.93
C PHE A 427 25.52 1.99 -12.90
N GLN A 428 26.17 2.85 -13.69
CA GLN A 428 25.46 3.69 -14.66
C GLN A 428 24.68 2.86 -15.68
N THR A 429 25.29 1.81 -16.20
CA THR A 429 24.65 0.91 -17.16
C THR A 429 23.42 0.24 -16.55
N LYS A 430 23.57 -0.36 -15.39
CA LYS A 430 22.48 -1.11 -14.75
C LYS A 430 21.35 -0.23 -14.26
N ILE A 431 21.65 0.97 -13.78
CA ILE A 431 20.58 1.90 -13.32
C ILE A 431 19.71 2.42 -14.47
N GLU A 432 20.26 2.50 -15.70
CA GLU A 432 19.47 2.83 -16.89
C GLU A 432 18.56 1.66 -17.33
N GLU A 433 19.01 0.42 -17.18
CA GLU A 433 18.18 -0.77 -17.42
C GLU A 433 17.05 -0.91 -16.39
N GLY A 434 17.21 -0.33 -15.19
CA GLY A 434 16.29 -0.44 -14.06
C GLY A 434 16.60 -1.64 -13.16
N GLY A 435 15.81 -1.80 -12.10
CA GLY A 435 16.00 -2.86 -11.11
C GLY A 435 16.62 -2.35 -9.81
N PHE A 436 16.94 -3.28 -8.93
CA PHE A 436 17.70 -3.05 -7.72
C PHE A 436 19.20 -3.20 -8.00
N ILE A 437 19.97 -2.20 -7.60
CA ILE A 437 21.43 -2.22 -7.78
C ILE A 437 22.07 -2.29 -6.40
N SER A 438 22.70 -3.42 -6.10
CA SER A 438 23.50 -3.65 -4.90
C SER A 438 24.93 -3.13 -5.13
N ALA A 439 25.30 -2.06 -4.44
CA ALA A 439 26.59 -1.40 -4.62
C ALA A 439 27.13 -0.85 -3.32
N HIS A 440 28.46 -0.75 -3.23
CA HIS A 440 29.14 -0.13 -2.10
C HIS A 440 28.98 1.40 -2.10
N TRP A 441 28.74 1.95 -0.93
CA TRP A 441 28.59 3.38 -0.66
C TRP A 441 29.44 3.74 0.57
N ASP A 442 30.09 4.90 0.55
CA ASP A 442 31.03 5.35 1.58
C ASP A 442 30.37 5.90 2.87
N GLY A 443 29.04 5.85 2.97
CA GLY A 443 28.31 6.28 4.17
C GLY A 443 28.05 7.78 4.25
N THR A 444 28.46 8.57 3.25
CA THR A 444 28.35 10.03 3.30
C THR A 444 27.11 10.56 2.55
N SER A 445 26.47 11.59 3.11
CA SER A 445 25.33 12.26 2.48
C SER A 445 25.71 12.93 1.17
N GLU A 446 26.91 13.48 1.08
CA GLU A 446 27.44 14.14 -0.12
C GLU A 446 27.52 13.18 -1.30
N THR A 447 27.99 11.95 -1.08
CA THR A 447 28.06 10.92 -2.12
C THR A 447 26.66 10.44 -2.53
N GLU A 448 25.75 10.25 -1.57
CA GLU A 448 24.35 9.89 -1.83
C GLU A 448 23.64 10.92 -2.73
N GLU A 449 23.75 12.21 -2.39
CA GLU A 449 23.17 13.31 -3.18
C GLU A 449 23.78 13.38 -4.58
N LYS A 450 25.10 13.23 -4.70
CA LYS A 450 25.79 13.26 -5.98
C LYS A 450 25.37 12.12 -6.90
N ILE A 451 25.21 10.90 -6.38
CA ILE A 451 24.69 9.77 -7.16
C ILE A 451 23.26 10.08 -7.64
N LYS A 452 22.41 10.62 -6.77
CA LYS A 452 21.04 11.02 -7.10
C LYS A 452 20.99 12.10 -8.18
N GLU A 453 21.85 13.09 -8.12
CA GLU A 453 21.95 14.13 -9.15
C GLU A 453 22.33 13.55 -10.52
N LEU A 454 23.35 12.69 -10.55
CA LEU A 454 23.91 12.11 -11.78
C LEU A 454 22.99 11.07 -12.43
N THR A 455 22.21 10.29 -11.66
CA THR A 455 21.53 9.09 -12.16
C THR A 455 20.03 9.06 -11.88
N LYS A 456 19.53 9.96 -11.02
CA LYS A 456 18.17 9.94 -10.46
C LYS A 456 17.87 8.70 -9.58
N ALA A 457 18.88 7.89 -9.29
CA ALA A 457 18.76 6.79 -8.34
C ALA A 457 18.93 7.31 -6.90
N THR A 458 18.20 6.70 -5.98
CA THR A 458 18.34 6.93 -4.54
C THR A 458 18.74 5.65 -3.84
N ILE A 459 19.35 5.76 -2.67
CA ILE A 459 19.54 4.60 -1.79
C ILE A 459 18.17 4.22 -1.24
N ARG A 460 17.68 3.04 -1.62
CA ARG A 460 16.39 2.54 -1.16
C ARG A 460 16.44 2.09 0.28
N CYS A 461 17.48 1.32 0.60
CA CYS A 461 17.74 0.90 1.96
C CYS A 461 19.17 0.34 2.11
N ILE A 462 19.60 0.27 3.36
CA ILE A 462 20.69 -0.60 3.84
C ILE A 462 20.01 -1.92 4.20
N PRO A 463 20.24 -3.02 3.45
CA PRO A 463 19.45 -4.24 3.62
C PRO A 463 19.71 -4.90 4.98
N LEU A 464 18.64 -5.44 5.60
CA LEU A 464 18.73 -6.20 6.84
C LEU A 464 19.18 -7.65 6.58
N GLY A 465 19.89 -8.24 7.55
CA GLY A 465 20.29 -9.65 7.48
C GLY A 465 21.44 -9.97 6.51
N VAL A 466 21.97 -8.97 5.82
CA VAL A 466 23.12 -9.16 4.92
C VAL A 466 24.43 -9.06 5.70
N LYS A 467 25.38 -9.94 5.38
CA LYS A 467 26.71 -9.89 6.00
C LYS A 467 27.42 -8.58 5.63
N LYS A 468 28.07 -7.97 6.61
CA LYS A 468 28.99 -6.87 6.34
C LYS A 468 30.09 -7.33 5.40
N GLU A 469 30.27 -6.57 4.33
CA GLU A 469 31.29 -6.84 3.31
C GLU A 469 32.06 -5.53 3.09
N THR A 470 33.35 -5.57 3.33
CA THR A 470 34.21 -4.42 3.05
C THR A 470 34.50 -4.31 1.56
N GLY A 471 34.28 -3.14 1.01
CA GLY A 471 34.52 -2.86 -0.41
C GLY A 471 34.87 -1.40 -0.67
N LYS A 472 34.72 -0.98 -1.90
CA LYS A 472 34.97 0.39 -2.32
C LYS A 472 33.70 1.03 -2.85
N CYS A 473 33.39 2.24 -2.41
CA CYS A 473 32.31 3.05 -2.93
C CYS A 473 32.40 3.17 -4.45
N VAL A 474 31.32 2.85 -5.14
CA VAL A 474 31.29 2.84 -6.62
C VAL A 474 31.59 4.20 -7.26
N LEU A 475 31.29 5.30 -6.57
CA LEU A 475 31.55 6.66 -7.08
C LEU A 475 32.89 7.21 -6.64
N THR A 476 33.25 7.08 -5.37
CA THR A 476 34.42 7.76 -4.79
C THR A 476 35.65 6.88 -4.66
N GLY A 477 35.48 5.54 -4.73
CA GLY A 477 36.55 4.58 -4.45
C GLY A 477 36.98 4.51 -2.98
N SER A 478 36.34 5.26 -2.09
CA SER A 478 36.57 5.24 -0.65
C SER A 478 36.13 3.92 -0.03
N THR A 479 36.67 3.57 1.14
CA THR A 479 36.31 2.35 1.86
C THR A 479 34.81 2.40 2.24
N SER A 480 34.14 1.27 2.07
CA SER A 480 32.75 1.02 2.45
C SER A 480 32.66 -0.23 3.28
N GLU A 481 31.80 -0.23 4.30
CA GLU A 481 31.59 -1.36 5.20
C GLU A 481 30.52 -2.34 4.75
N HIS A 482 29.64 -1.92 3.83
CA HIS A 482 28.52 -2.75 3.34
C HIS A 482 27.97 -2.20 2.03
N ARG A 483 27.28 -3.08 1.32
CA ARG A 483 26.49 -2.69 0.14
C ARG A 483 25.15 -2.11 0.56
N VAL A 484 24.63 -1.22 -0.25
CA VAL A 484 23.28 -0.69 -0.14
C VAL A 484 22.51 -0.92 -1.44
N ILE A 485 21.20 -0.79 -1.38
CA ILE A 485 20.34 -0.97 -2.54
C ILE A 485 19.99 0.38 -3.14
N PHE A 486 20.37 0.57 -4.38
CA PHE A 486 19.98 1.72 -5.20
C PHE A 486 18.88 1.34 -6.18
N ALA A 487 18.00 2.28 -6.48
CA ALA A 487 17.07 2.19 -7.61
C ALA A 487 16.51 3.58 -7.94
N ARG A 488 16.00 3.74 -9.16
CA ARG A 488 15.03 4.80 -9.45
C ARG A 488 13.71 4.41 -8.80
N ALA A 489 12.93 5.38 -8.31
CA ALA A 489 11.74 5.13 -7.52
C ALA A 489 10.54 5.99 -7.93
N TYR A 490 9.36 5.56 -7.49
CA TYR A 490 8.10 6.30 -7.58
C TYR A 490 7.97 7.38 -6.50
#